data_9e66d7d98278b2d4ae96434549319c92
#
_entry.id   9e66d7d98278b2d4ae96434549319c92
#
_cell.length_a   1.000
_cell.length_b   1.000
_cell.length_c   1.000
_cell.angle_alpha   90.00
_cell.angle_beta   90.00
_cell.angle_gamma   90.00
#
_symmetry.space_group_name_H-M   'P 1'
#
loop_
_entity.id
_entity.type
_entity.pdbx_description
1 polymer ?
#
loop_
_entity_poly.entity_id
_entity_poly.type
_entity_poly.pdbx_seq_one_letter_code
_entity_poly.pdbx_strand_id
1 'polypeptide(L)'
;IEKHLPPGLDSVLGALLIAPIARFIAFLVDPAVNAALAHIGGMITAATEQSPVLMGLLLGGVIKMICTSPLSSMALTAMLGLTGLPMGIAAIACFGGSFTNGVIFKMLHFGDNSNVAAVMMEPLTQAHIITKYPIPIYCSNFFGGGFSGVAAAFLGIINNAPGTASPIPGLLAPFAFNPPLKVLMALLLAAISGTLAGIVGAIAFKKKYDIKPELSVINSFEE
;
A
#
# COMPACT_ATOMS: atom_id res chain seq x y z
N ILE A 1 26.62 -15.18 15.09
CA ILE A 1 27.19 -13.93 15.64
C ILE A 1 26.68 -13.74 17.07
N GLU A 2 25.38 -13.86 17.35
CA GLU A 2 24.76 -13.66 18.67
C GLU A 2 25.36 -14.51 19.81
N LYS A 3 25.90 -15.71 19.54
CA LYS A 3 26.39 -16.62 20.58
C LYS A 3 27.75 -16.25 21.19
N HIS A 4 28.50 -15.29 20.61
CA HIS A 4 29.89 -15.04 21.01
C HIS A 4 30.22 -13.57 21.26
N LEU A 5 29.25 -12.67 21.19
CA LEU A 5 29.44 -11.23 21.37
C LEU A 5 28.57 -10.70 22.53
N PRO A 6 29.04 -9.69 23.24
CA PRO A 6 28.21 -8.98 24.24
C PRO A 6 26.96 -8.37 23.61
N PRO A 7 25.82 -8.33 24.34
CA PRO A 7 24.58 -7.70 23.85
C PRO A 7 24.80 -6.28 23.36
N GLY A 8 24.38 -5.98 22.13
CA GLY A 8 24.53 -4.66 21.48
C GLY A 8 25.74 -4.54 20.54
N LEU A 9 26.82 -5.28 20.75
CA LEU A 9 27.97 -5.31 19.83
C LEU A 9 27.69 -6.09 18.55
N ASP A 10 26.84 -7.10 18.62
CA ASP A 10 26.34 -7.89 17.50
C ASP A 10 25.58 -7.01 16.49
N SER A 11 24.71 -6.12 16.95
CA SER A 11 23.96 -5.17 16.13
C SER A 11 24.87 -4.16 15.43
N VAL A 12 25.88 -3.63 16.17
CA VAL A 12 26.84 -2.66 15.62
C VAL A 12 27.74 -3.32 14.58
N LEU A 13 28.29 -4.50 14.86
CA LEU A 13 29.11 -5.25 13.92
C LEU A 13 28.31 -5.73 12.71
N GLY A 14 27.06 -6.16 12.93
CA GLY A 14 26.14 -6.49 11.85
C GLY A 14 25.91 -5.30 10.93
N ALA A 15 25.63 -4.13 11.47
CA ALA A 15 25.43 -2.91 10.69
C ALA A 15 26.73 -2.49 9.93
N LEU A 16 27.91 -2.57 10.59
CA LEU A 16 29.18 -2.19 10.00
C LEU A 16 29.66 -3.13 8.88
N LEU A 17 29.31 -4.40 8.94
CA LEU A 17 29.77 -5.40 7.95
C LEU A 17 28.69 -5.67 6.90
N ILE A 18 27.44 -5.89 7.32
CA ILE A 18 26.35 -6.30 6.41
C ILE A 18 25.88 -5.12 5.55
N ALA A 19 25.74 -3.93 6.14
CA ALA A 19 25.23 -2.79 5.40
C ALA A 19 26.13 -2.35 4.23
N PRO A 20 27.48 -2.23 4.37
CA PRO A 20 28.34 -1.92 3.25
C PRO A 20 28.36 -3.00 2.16
N ILE A 21 28.34 -4.28 2.54
CA ILE A 21 28.31 -5.40 1.58
C ILE A 21 26.97 -5.38 0.82
N ALA A 22 25.85 -5.25 1.51
CA ALA A 22 24.53 -5.15 0.88
C ALA A 22 24.46 -3.92 -0.06
N ARG A 23 25.00 -2.78 0.37
CA ARG A 23 25.07 -1.57 -0.45
C ARG A 23 25.92 -1.75 -1.71
N PHE A 24 27.04 -2.44 -1.60
CA PHE A 24 27.92 -2.73 -2.74
C PHE A 24 27.23 -3.66 -3.75
N ILE A 25 26.57 -4.74 -3.27
CA ILE A 25 25.79 -5.62 -4.14
C ILE A 25 24.65 -4.86 -4.80
N ALA A 26 23.93 -4.05 -4.05
CA ALA A 26 22.85 -3.22 -4.58
C ALA A 26 23.38 -2.28 -5.69
N PHE A 27 24.49 -1.62 -5.48
CA PHE A 27 25.13 -0.73 -6.46
C PHE A 27 25.48 -1.44 -7.78
N LEU A 28 25.94 -2.69 -7.74
CA LEU A 28 26.25 -3.49 -8.94
C LEU A 28 24.99 -3.87 -9.73
N VAL A 29 23.88 -4.13 -9.04
CA VAL A 29 22.64 -4.59 -9.67
C VAL A 29 21.73 -3.41 -10.07
N ASP A 30 21.90 -2.26 -9.43
CA ASP A 30 21.09 -1.04 -9.57
C ASP A 30 20.84 -0.61 -11.03
N PRO A 31 21.86 -0.52 -11.94
CA PRO A 31 21.63 -0.10 -13.31
C PRO A 31 20.68 -1.00 -14.10
N ALA A 32 20.81 -2.33 -13.91
CA ALA A 32 19.96 -3.29 -14.59
C ALA A 32 18.52 -3.28 -14.05
N VAL A 33 18.38 -3.17 -12.73
CA VAL A 33 17.07 -3.09 -12.08
C VAL A 33 16.36 -1.79 -12.47
N ASN A 34 17.04 -0.65 -12.42
CA ASN A 34 16.46 0.64 -12.77
C ASN A 34 16.06 0.70 -14.26
N ALA A 35 16.87 0.14 -15.17
CA ALA A 35 16.49 0.06 -16.57
C ALA A 35 15.23 -0.80 -16.79
N ALA A 36 15.13 -1.94 -16.13
CA ALA A 36 13.94 -2.80 -16.19
C ALA A 36 12.70 -2.10 -15.62
N LEU A 37 12.83 -1.44 -14.47
CA LEU A 37 11.73 -0.71 -13.83
C LEU A 37 11.27 0.48 -14.66
N ALA A 38 12.18 1.25 -15.24
CA ALA A 38 11.84 2.35 -16.13
C ALA A 38 11.08 1.87 -17.38
N HIS A 39 11.49 0.72 -17.94
CA HIS A 39 10.79 0.11 -19.08
C HIS A 39 9.37 -0.33 -18.70
N ILE A 40 9.20 -0.99 -17.55
CA ILE A 40 7.89 -1.37 -17.00
C ILE A 40 7.04 -0.11 -16.74
N GLY A 41 7.61 0.95 -16.18
CA GLY A 41 6.92 2.21 -15.96
C GLY A 41 6.40 2.84 -17.25
N GLY A 42 7.19 2.82 -18.31
CA GLY A 42 6.78 3.26 -19.65
C GLY A 42 5.62 2.43 -20.22
N MET A 43 5.66 1.10 -20.04
CA MET A 43 4.55 0.21 -20.45
C MET A 43 3.27 0.49 -19.67
N ILE A 44 3.36 0.73 -18.37
CA ILE A 44 2.21 1.10 -17.52
C ILE A 44 1.60 2.41 -18.00
N THR A 45 2.42 3.41 -18.30
CA THR A 45 1.96 4.71 -18.80
C THR A 45 1.22 4.55 -20.12
N ALA A 46 1.82 3.87 -21.09
CA ALA A 46 1.21 3.63 -22.41
C ALA A 46 -0.11 2.82 -22.29
N ALA A 47 -0.16 1.81 -21.45
CA ALA A 47 -1.37 1.03 -21.19
C ALA A 47 -2.47 1.86 -20.52
N THR A 48 -2.09 2.77 -19.61
CA THR A 48 -3.04 3.68 -18.93
C THR A 48 -3.66 4.68 -19.90
N GLU A 49 -2.89 5.18 -20.85
CA GLU A 49 -3.39 6.09 -21.88
C GLU A 49 -4.40 5.40 -22.83
N GLN A 50 -4.17 4.12 -23.15
CA GLN A 50 -5.05 3.34 -24.02
C GLN A 50 -6.34 2.89 -23.32
N SER A 51 -6.27 2.51 -22.07
CA SER A 51 -7.41 1.98 -21.31
C SER A 51 -7.39 2.44 -19.84
N PRO A 52 -7.71 3.71 -19.57
CA PRO A 52 -7.57 4.31 -18.24
C PRO A 52 -8.37 3.56 -17.16
N VAL A 53 -9.60 3.14 -17.46
CA VAL A 53 -10.48 2.47 -16.49
C VAL A 53 -9.97 1.09 -16.13
N LEU A 54 -9.55 0.30 -17.14
CA LEU A 54 -8.98 -1.02 -16.90
C LEU A 54 -7.68 -0.92 -16.12
N MET A 55 -6.83 0.03 -16.48
CA MET A 55 -5.60 0.28 -15.73
C MET A 55 -5.88 0.85 -14.33
N GLY A 56 -6.94 1.64 -14.16
CA GLY A 56 -7.41 2.05 -12.84
C GLY A 56 -7.67 0.87 -11.92
N LEU A 57 -8.34 -0.17 -12.43
CA LEU A 57 -8.58 -1.40 -11.68
C LEU A 57 -7.30 -2.18 -11.39
N LEU A 58 -6.50 -2.46 -12.42
CA LEU A 58 -5.32 -3.32 -12.32
C LEU A 58 -4.19 -2.61 -11.55
N LEU A 59 -3.81 -1.43 -11.99
CA LEU A 59 -2.73 -0.66 -11.37
C LEU A 59 -3.10 -0.24 -9.94
N GLY A 60 -4.32 0.28 -9.74
CA GLY A 60 -4.81 0.67 -8.43
C GLY A 60 -4.86 -0.51 -7.45
N GLY A 61 -5.34 -1.68 -7.90
CA GLY A 61 -5.38 -2.91 -7.11
C GLY A 61 -3.99 -3.41 -6.73
N VAL A 62 -3.08 -3.52 -7.69
CA VAL A 62 -1.71 -4.00 -7.47
C VAL A 62 -0.91 -3.04 -6.58
N ILE A 63 -0.93 -1.74 -6.88
CA ILE A 63 -0.21 -0.76 -6.06
C ILE A 63 -0.76 -0.72 -4.64
N LYS A 64 -2.07 -0.87 -4.45
CA LYS A 64 -2.64 -0.95 -3.11
C LYS A 64 -2.23 -2.20 -2.36
N MET A 65 -2.15 -3.36 -3.01
CA MET A 65 -1.61 -4.56 -2.37
C MET A 65 -0.16 -4.35 -1.92
N ILE A 66 0.67 -3.74 -2.78
CA ILE A 66 2.06 -3.42 -2.46
C ILE A 66 2.14 -2.41 -1.31
N CYS A 67 1.32 -1.36 -1.33
CA CYS A 67 1.23 -0.37 -0.25
C CYS A 67 0.87 -0.99 1.11
N THR A 68 0.12 -2.08 1.12
CA THR A 68 -0.27 -2.81 2.33
C THR A 68 0.76 -3.88 2.72
N SER A 69 1.65 -4.26 1.81
CA SER A 69 2.72 -5.23 2.04
C SER A 69 3.92 -4.59 2.75
N PRO A 70 4.89 -5.37 3.26
CA PRO A 70 6.15 -4.84 3.77
C PRO A 70 7.05 -4.16 2.72
N LEU A 71 6.59 -4.07 1.47
CA LEU A 71 7.30 -3.36 0.40
C LEU A 71 6.87 -1.89 0.35
N SER A 72 7.79 -1.02 -0.01
CA SER A 72 7.50 0.40 -0.17
C SER A 72 6.88 0.70 -1.53
N SER A 73 5.56 0.94 -1.56
CA SER A 73 4.87 1.41 -2.76
C SER A 73 5.35 2.79 -3.22
N MET A 74 5.77 3.63 -2.30
CA MET A 74 6.37 4.93 -2.60
C MET A 74 7.68 4.78 -3.35
N ALA A 75 8.59 3.94 -2.86
CA ALA A 75 9.85 3.67 -3.53
C ALA A 75 9.61 3.02 -4.91
N LEU A 76 8.72 2.04 -4.99
CA LEU A 76 8.42 1.38 -6.26
C LEU A 76 7.86 2.37 -7.31
N THR A 77 6.87 3.19 -6.96
CA THR A 77 6.29 4.16 -7.91
C THR A 77 7.27 5.25 -8.31
N ALA A 78 8.20 5.63 -7.44
CA ALA A 78 9.31 6.52 -7.78
C ALA A 78 10.30 5.87 -8.76
N MET A 79 10.70 4.62 -8.50
CA MET A 79 11.61 3.86 -9.37
C MET A 79 11.01 3.54 -10.74
N LEU A 80 9.69 3.30 -10.80
CA LEU A 80 8.95 3.14 -12.05
C LEU A 80 8.79 4.47 -12.81
N GLY A 81 9.14 5.60 -12.21
CA GLY A 81 8.99 6.92 -12.79
C GLY A 81 7.53 7.29 -13.09
N LEU A 82 6.57 6.77 -12.31
CA LEU A 82 5.17 7.03 -12.56
C LEU A 82 4.83 8.51 -12.32
N THR A 83 4.22 9.13 -13.32
CA THR A 83 3.72 10.51 -13.29
C THR A 83 2.38 10.59 -14.00
N GLY A 84 1.72 11.74 -13.95
CA GLY A 84 0.45 11.96 -14.65
C GLY A 84 -0.68 11.08 -14.11
N LEU A 85 -1.48 10.53 -15.01
CA LEU A 85 -2.63 9.69 -14.67
C LEU A 85 -2.26 8.39 -13.94
N PRO A 86 -1.22 7.63 -14.34
CA PRO A 86 -0.81 6.43 -13.59
C PRO A 86 -0.48 6.71 -12.13
N MET A 87 0.24 7.81 -11.85
CA MET A 87 0.56 8.20 -10.48
C MET A 87 -0.66 8.71 -9.71
N GLY A 88 -1.59 9.39 -10.38
CA GLY A 88 -2.87 9.78 -9.82
C GLY A 88 -3.71 8.57 -9.40
N ILE A 89 -3.79 7.56 -10.26
CA ILE A 89 -4.44 6.27 -9.96
C ILE A 89 -3.80 5.63 -8.73
N ALA A 90 -2.47 5.50 -8.70
CA ALA A 90 -1.73 4.89 -7.60
C ALA A 90 -1.95 5.62 -6.26
N ALA A 91 -1.91 6.95 -6.27
CA ALA A 91 -2.11 7.78 -5.08
C ALA A 91 -3.52 7.63 -4.50
N ILE A 92 -4.55 7.80 -5.34
CA ILE A 92 -5.96 7.68 -4.92
C ILE A 92 -6.31 6.24 -4.51
N ALA A 93 -5.73 5.22 -5.18
CA ALA A 93 -5.92 3.83 -4.79
C ALA A 93 -5.35 3.52 -3.40
N CYS A 94 -4.18 4.07 -3.06
CA CYS A 94 -3.60 3.92 -1.73
C CYS A 94 -4.45 4.61 -0.66
N PHE A 95 -4.97 5.80 -0.93
CA PHE A 95 -5.89 6.50 -0.04
C PHE A 95 -7.20 5.72 0.15
N GLY A 96 -7.92 5.38 -0.92
CA GLY A 96 -9.19 4.66 -0.82
C GLY A 96 -9.05 3.29 -0.17
N GLY A 97 -7.99 2.55 -0.51
CA GLY A 97 -7.72 1.26 0.11
C GLY A 97 -7.32 1.34 1.59
N SER A 98 -7.01 2.52 2.14
CA SER A 98 -6.84 2.67 3.59
C SER A 98 -8.14 2.42 4.35
N PHE A 99 -9.26 2.81 3.77
CA PHE A 99 -10.60 2.49 4.32
C PHE A 99 -10.90 0.99 4.23
N THR A 100 -10.45 0.32 3.16
CA THR A 100 -10.53 -1.15 3.07
C THR A 100 -9.79 -1.81 4.23
N ASN A 101 -8.56 -1.39 4.51
CA ASN A 101 -7.78 -1.87 5.64
C ASN A 101 -8.51 -1.65 6.97
N GLY A 102 -8.98 -0.41 7.22
CA GLY A 102 -9.68 -0.07 8.44
C GLY A 102 -10.92 -0.94 8.68
N VAL A 103 -11.72 -1.14 7.63
CA VAL A 103 -12.94 -1.97 7.72
C VAL A 103 -12.60 -3.45 7.97
N ILE A 104 -11.62 -4.01 7.25
CA ILE A 104 -11.18 -5.40 7.43
C ILE A 104 -10.67 -5.61 8.86
N PHE A 105 -9.78 -4.75 9.34
CA PHE A 105 -9.26 -4.84 10.71
C PHE A 105 -10.37 -4.75 11.74
N LYS A 106 -11.31 -3.81 11.57
CA LYS A 106 -12.43 -3.62 12.49
C LYS A 106 -13.40 -4.79 12.50
N MET A 107 -13.80 -5.28 11.32
CA MET A 107 -14.84 -6.30 11.19
C MET A 107 -14.35 -7.72 11.46
N LEU A 108 -13.05 -8.00 11.22
CA LEU A 108 -12.44 -9.31 11.51
C LEU A 108 -11.66 -9.32 12.84
N HIS A 109 -11.75 -8.24 13.60
CA HIS A 109 -11.10 -8.08 14.92
C HIS A 109 -9.58 -8.30 14.86
N PHE A 110 -8.91 -7.77 13.83
CA PHE A 110 -7.46 -7.81 13.68
C PHE A 110 -6.81 -6.69 14.53
N GLY A 111 -6.68 -6.93 15.82
CA GLY A 111 -6.17 -5.94 16.77
C GLY A 111 -7.25 -5.01 17.33
N ASP A 112 -6.82 -3.99 18.04
CA ASP A 112 -7.68 -2.99 18.68
C ASP A 112 -7.97 -1.78 17.79
N ASN A 113 -8.65 -0.76 18.34
CA ASN A 113 -8.96 0.46 17.61
C ASN A 113 -7.71 1.27 17.22
N SER A 114 -6.61 1.14 17.98
CA SER A 114 -5.34 1.78 17.66
C SER A 114 -4.71 1.14 16.41
N ASN A 115 -4.74 -0.20 16.33
CA ASN A 115 -4.29 -0.92 15.14
C ASN A 115 -5.11 -0.56 13.89
N VAL A 116 -6.45 -0.40 14.06
CA VAL A 116 -7.34 0.06 12.97
C VAL A 116 -6.93 1.45 12.47
N ALA A 117 -6.72 2.41 13.37
CA ALA A 117 -6.29 3.75 13.00
C ALA A 117 -4.90 3.73 12.36
N ALA A 118 -3.96 3.00 12.93
CA ALA A 118 -2.59 2.90 12.44
C ALA A 118 -2.51 2.30 11.02
N VAL A 119 -3.24 1.20 10.75
CA VAL A 119 -3.25 0.57 9.42
C VAL A 119 -3.89 1.46 8.35
N MET A 120 -4.82 2.34 8.72
CA MET A 120 -5.40 3.31 7.80
C MET A 120 -4.41 4.42 7.43
N MET A 121 -3.60 4.87 8.38
CA MET A 121 -2.62 5.93 8.16
C MET A 121 -1.38 5.42 7.44
N GLU A 122 -0.79 4.33 7.92
CA GLU A 122 0.41 3.71 7.35
C GLU A 122 0.37 2.19 7.58
N PRO A 123 0.02 1.40 6.55
CA PRO A 123 -0.14 -0.05 6.69
C PRO A 123 1.11 -0.77 7.21
N LEU A 124 2.30 -0.26 6.89
CA LEU A 124 3.56 -0.88 7.29
C LEU A 124 3.70 -0.97 8.82
N THR A 125 3.09 -0.05 9.57
CA THR A 125 3.09 -0.09 11.04
C THR A 125 2.40 -1.33 11.60
N GLN A 126 1.55 -1.98 10.81
CA GLN A 126 0.81 -3.18 11.16
C GLN A 126 1.27 -4.43 10.39
N ALA A 127 2.52 -4.43 9.92
CA ALA A 127 3.08 -5.51 9.09
C ALA A 127 2.97 -6.88 9.78
N HIS A 128 3.12 -6.95 11.11
CA HIS A 128 3.01 -8.18 11.91
C HIS A 128 1.61 -8.81 11.82
N ILE A 129 0.54 -7.99 11.82
CA ILE A 129 -0.85 -8.47 11.66
C ILE A 129 -1.11 -8.82 10.19
N ILE A 130 -0.66 -7.97 9.27
CA ILE A 130 -0.85 -8.16 7.83
C ILE A 130 -0.22 -9.48 7.35
N THR A 131 1.00 -9.77 7.80
CA THR A 131 1.69 -11.02 7.44
C THR A 131 1.06 -12.25 8.06
N LYS A 132 0.37 -12.12 9.19
CA LYS A 132 -0.38 -13.21 9.83
C LYS A 132 -1.69 -13.52 9.09
N TYR A 133 -2.34 -12.52 8.50
CA TYR A 133 -3.63 -12.67 7.81
C TYR A 133 -3.59 -12.12 6.37
N PRO A 134 -2.71 -12.60 5.50
CA PRO A 134 -2.46 -11.98 4.20
C PRO A 134 -3.66 -12.11 3.24
N ILE A 135 -4.33 -13.26 3.21
CA ILE A 135 -5.38 -13.55 2.22
C ILE A 135 -6.55 -12.56 2.31
N PRO A 136 -7.24 -12.40 3.46
CA PRO A 136 -8.36 -11.47 3.55
C PRO A 136 -7.92 -10.02 3.29
N ILE A 137 -6.73 -9.64 3.73
CA ILE A 137 -6.22 -8.29 3.60
C ILE A 137 -5.87 -7.98 2.14
N TYR A 138 -5.03 -8.79 1.49
CA TYR A 138 -4.59 -8.51 0.12
C TYR A 138 -5.70 -8.65 -0.91
N CYS A 139 -6.56 -9.68 -0.81
CA CYS A 139 -7.68 -9.82 -1.72
C CYS A 139 -8.63 -8.62 -1.66
N SER A 140 -8.98 -8.18 -0.45
CA SER A 140 -9.87 -7.02 -0.29
C SER A 140 -9.21 -5.72 -0.75
N ASN A 141 -7.90 -5.56 -0.50
CA ASN A 141 -7.16 -4.39 -0.95
C ASN A 141 -6.99 -4.31 -2.46
N PHE A 142 -6.89 -5.46 -3.15
CA PHE A 142 -6.89 -5.46 -4.61
C PHE A 142 -8.16 -4.81 -5.18
N PHE A 143 -9.32 -5.22 -4.68
CA PHE A 143 -10.59 -4.63 -5.12
C PHE A 143 -10.79 -3.21 -4.61
N GLY A 144 -10.48 -2.93 -3.35
CA GLY A 144 -10.62 -1.59 -2.77
C GLY A 144 -9.73 -0.56 -3.45
N GLY A 145 -8.46 -0.89 -3.67
CA GLY A 145 -7.53 -0.06 -4.43
C GLY A 145 -7.91 0.03 -5.91
N GLY A 146 -8.34 -1.09 -6.51
CA GLY A 146 -8.77 -1.14 -7.89
C GLY A 146 -9.96 -0.23 -8.18
N PHE A 147 -11.04 -0.32 -7.41
CA PHE A 147 -12.20 0.56 -7.59
C PHE A 147 -11.90 2.03 -7.28
N SER A 148 -11.05 2.29 -6.30
CA SER A 148 -10.56 3.65 -6.04
C SER A 148 -9.72 4.19 -7.20
N GLY A 149 -8.90 3.33 -7.81
CA GLY A 149 -8.12 3.64 -9.01
C GLY A 149 -9.01 3.90 -10.24
N VAL A 150 -10.10 3.13 -10.40
CA VAL A 150 -11.12 3.39 -11.44
C VAL A 150 -11.74 4.77 -11.26
N ALA A 151 -12.09 5.16 -10.03
CA ALA A 151 -12.63 6.50 -9.76
C ALA A 151 -11.62 7.60 -10.13
N ALA A 152 -10.34 7.40 -9.80
CA ALA A 152 -9.27 8.33 -10.18
C ALA A 152 -9.10 8.43 -11.70
N ALA A 153 -9.12 7.29 -12.39
CA ALA A 153 -8.99 7.22 -13.85
C ALA A 153 -10.18 7.89 -14.55
N PHE A 154 -11.41 7.62 -14.09
CA PHE A 154 -12.63 8.19 -14.64
C PHE A 154 -12.66 9.71 -14.48
N LEU A 155 -12.21 10.22 -13.33
CA LEU A 155 -12.09 11.65 -13.08
C LEU A 155 -10.82 12.26 -13.69
N GLY A 156 -9.93 11.47 -14.29
CA GLY A 156 -8.68 11.96 -14.88
C GLY A 156 -7.80 12.68 -13.84
N ILE A 157 -7.62 12.10 -12.66
CA ILE A 157 -6.75 12.66 -11.63
C ILE A 157 -5.29 12.45 -12.02
N ILE A 158 -4.56 13.54 -12.19
CA ILE A 158 -3.13 13.50 -12.47
C ILE A 158 -2.31 13.79 -11.19
N ASN A 159 -1.13 13.20 -11.14
CA ASN A 159 -0.16 13.46 -10.07
C ASN A 159 1.27 13.39 -10.63
N ASN A 160 1.98 14.52 -10.62
CA ASN A 160 3.34 14.60 -11.14
C ASN A 160 4.40 14.55 -10.02
N ALA A 161 4.02 14.08 -8.83
CA ALA A 161 4.93 13.81 -7.73
C ALA A 161 5.18 12.30 -7.59
N PRO A 162 6.24 11.73 -8.18
CA PRO A 162 6.59 10.32 -8.05
C PRO A 162 6.77 9.93 -6.58
N GLY A 163 6.44 8.70 -6.24
CA GLY A 163 6.65 8.21 -4.88
C GLY A 163 5.62 8.69 -3.84
N THR A 164 4.43 9.14 -4.26
CA THR A 164 3.35 9.55 -3.35
C THR A 164 2.22 8.51 -3.23
N ALA A 165 2.50 7.25 -3.57
CA ALA A 165 1.56 6.13 -3.44
C ALA A 165 1.52 5.58 -2.00
N SER A 166 0.96 6.35 -1.09
CA SER A 166 0.69 5.98 0.32
C SER A 166 -0.56 6.71 0.78
N PRO A 167 -1.25 6.29 1.86
CA PRO A 167 -2.54 6.87 2.26
C PRO A 167 -2.51 8.38 2.45
N ILE A 168 -1.57 8.92 3.22
CA ILE A 168 -1.50 10.37 3.51
C ILE A 168 -0.97 11.18 2.32
N PRO A 169 0.16 10.83 1.68
CA PRO A 169 0.59 11.49 0.45
C PRO A 169 -0.46 11.38 -0.67
N GLY A 170 -1.15 10.25 -0.80
CA GLY A 170 -2.23 10.04 -1.77
C GLY A 170 -3.44 10.94 -1.55
N LEU A 171 -3.72 11.32 -0.30
CA LEU A 171 -4.72 12.32 0.05
C LEU A 171 -4.31 13.73 -0.42
N LEU A 172 -3.06 14.11 -0.22
CA LEU A 172 -2.62 15.51 -0.34
C LEU A 172 -2.02 15.85 -1.71
N ALA A 173 -1.17 15.00 -2.27
CA ALA A 173 -0.40 15.29 -3.48
C ALA A 173 -1.27 15.65 -4.71
N PRO A 174 -2.42 15.00 -4.97
CA PRO A 174 -3.25 15.33 -6.13
C PRO A 174 -3.79 16.77 -6.14
N PHE A 175 -3.91 17.44 -4.98
CA PHE A 175 -4.37 18.83 -4.92
C PHE A 175 -3.41 19.82 -5.59
N ALA A 176 -2.12 19.47 -5.69
CA ALA A 176 -1.13 20.30 -6.37
C ALA A 176 -1.30 20.33 -7.90
N PHE A 177 -2.01 19.36 -8.48
CA PHE A 177 -2.05 19.14 -9.93
C PHE A 177 -3.46 19.15 -10.51
N ASN A 178 -4.50 19.24 -9.68
CA ASN A 178 -5.90 19.19 -10.13
C ASN A 178 -6.76 20.22 -9.40
N PRO A 179 -7.90 20.63 -9.97
CA PRO A 179 -8.87 21.47 -9.27
C PRO A 179 -9.34 20.81 -7.97
N PRO A 180 -9.40 21.55 -6.84
CA PRO A 180 -9.72 20.99 -5.52
C PRO A 180 -11.03 20.19 -5.48
N LEU A 181 -12.08 20.71 -6.12
CA LEU A 181 -13.37 20.02 -6.16
C LEU A 181 -13.28 18.64 -6.84
N LYS A 182 -12.50 18.55 -7.91
CA LYS A 182 -12.28 17.29 -8.64
C LYS A 182 -11.55 16.25 -7.77
N VAL A 183 -10.54 16.71 -7.01
CA VAL A 183 -9.82 15.85 -6.07
C VAL A 183 -10.74 15.40 -4.94
N LEU A 184 -11.53 16.29 -4.35
CA LEU A 184 -12.49 15.93 -3.31
C LEU A 184 -13.49 14.87 -3.78
N MET A 185 -14.01 15.01 -5.01
CA MET A 185 -14.89 14.00 -5.60
C MET A 185 -14.18 12.64 -5.72
N ALA A 186 -12.94 12.64 -6.21
CA ALA A 186 -12.15 11.40 -6.33
C ALA A 186 -11.90 10.74 -4.97
N LEU A 187 -11.55 11.54 -3.96
CA LEU A 187 -11.32 11.06 -2.60
C LEU A 187 -12.60 10.49 -1.96
N LEU A 188 -13.74 11.16 -2.14
CA LEU A 188 -15.03 10.65 -1.64
C LEU A 188 -15.40 9.32 -2.30
N LEU A 189 -15.31 9.24 -3.62
CA LEU A 189 -15.58 8.00 -4.35
C LEU A 189 -14.62 6.89 -3.94
N ALA A 190 -13.34 7.22 -3.75
CA ALA A 190 -12.34 6.26 -3.30
C ALA A 190 -12.62 5.77 -1.86
N ALA A 191 -12.99 6.67 -0.95
CA ALA A 191 -13.35 6.29 0.41
C ALA A 191 -14.58 5.38 0.45
N ILE A 192 -15.63 5.70 -0.32
CA ILE A 192 -16.85 4.89 -0.43
C ILE A 192 -16.52 3.52 -1.03
N SER A 193 -15.84 3.47 -2.17
CA SER A 193 -15.50 2.21 -2.84
C SER A 193 -14.56 1.34 -2.00
N GLY A 194 -13.57 1.94 -1.34
CA GLY A 194 -12.67 1.24 -0.42
C GLY A 194 -13.40 0.67 0.80
N THR A 195 -14.33 1.44 1.38
CA THR A 195 -15.18 0.98 2.49
C THR A 195 -16.06 -0.19 2.07
N LEU A 196 -16.74 -0.08 0.93
CA LEU A 196 -17.59 -1.15 0.41
C LEU A 196 -16.79 -2.42 0.11
N ALA A 197 -15.64 -2.30 -0.53
CA ALA A 197 -14.75 -3.43 -0.78
C ALA A 197 -14.28 -4.09 0.53
N GLY A 198 -13.99 -3.27 1.56
CA GLY A 198 -13.65 -3.75 2.90
C GLY A 198 -14.79 -4.52 3.55
N ILE A 199 -16.02 -4.02 3.47
CA ILE A 199 -17.21 -4.69 4.01
C ILE A 199 -17.45 -6.03 3.30
N VAL A 200 -17.46 -6.04 1.96
CA VAL A 200 -17.65 -7.26 1.17
C VAL A 200 -16.55 -8.27 1.48
N GLY A 201 -15.28 -7.81 1.53
CA GLY A 201 -14.15 -8.66 1.90
C GLY A 201 -14.28 -9.23 3.31
N ALA A 202 -14.62 -8.39 4.30
CA ALA A 202 -14.81 -8.85 5.67
C ALA A 202 -15.93 -9.90 5.77
N ILE A 203 -17.06 -9.69 5.11
CA ILE A 203 -18.18 -10.65 5.09
C ILE A 203 -17.75 -11.98 4.44
N ALA A 204 -17.05 -11.91 3.30
CA ALA A 204 -16.57 -13.10 2.58
C ALA A 204 -15.58 -13.93 3.41
N PHE A 205 -14.74 -13.28 4.18
CA PHE A 205 -13.70 -13.95 4.97
C PHE A 205 -14.07 -14.20 6.43
N LYS A 206 -15.18 -13.62 6.94
CA LYS A 206 -15.60 -13.69 8.34
C LYS A 206 -15.64 -15.12 8.89
N LYS A 207 -16.23 -16.05 8.15
CA LYS A 207 -16.36 -17.45 8.61
C LYS A 207 -15.02 -18.13 8.93
N LYS A 208 -13.94 -17.71 8.27
CA LYS A 208 -12.61 -18.35 8.38
C LYS A 208 -11.61 -17.55 9.22
N TYR A 209 -11.74 -16.22 9.27
CA TYR A 209 -10.71 -15.33 9.80
C TYR A 209 -11.18 -14.42 10.93
N ASP A 210 -12.45 -14.47 11.37
CA ASP A 210 -12.94 -13.67 12.48
C ASP A 210 -12.30 -14.13 13.80
N ILE A 211 -11.53 -13.25 14.42
CA ILE A 211 -10.91 -13.50 15.73
C ILE A 211 -11.94 -13.09 16.78
N LYS A 212 -12.42 -14.02 17.60
CA LYS A 212 -13.32 -13.68 18.69
C LYS A 212 -12.65 -12.66 19.62
N PRO A 213 -13.37 -11.61 20.06
CA PRO A 213 -12.82 -10.53 20.88
C PRO A 213 -12.09 -10.99 22.16
N GLU A 214 -12.52 -12.10 22.76
CA GLU A 214 -11.92 -12.68 23.95
C GLU A 214 -10.48 -13.18 23.73
N LEU A 215 -10.12 -13.60 22.52
CA LEU A 215 -8.77 -14.09 22.19
C LEU A 215 -7.82 -12.95 21.79
N SER A 216 -8.32 -11.80 21.36
CA SER A 216 -7.50 -10.66 20.99
C SER A 216 -6.83 -9.99 22.19
N VAL A 217 -7.48 -10.04 23.35
CA VAL A 217 -6.94 -9.47 24.61
C VAL A 217 -5.84 -10.38 25.18
N ILE A 218 -5.96 -11.69 25.07
CA ILE A 218 -4.99 -12.65 25.59
C ILE A 218 -3.67 -12.57 24.80
N ASN A 219 -3.73 -12.47 23.47
CA ASN A 219 -2.54 -12.39 22.63
C ASN A 219 -1.77 -11.05 22.75
N SER A 220 -2.37 -10.00 23.28
CA SER A 220 -1.70 -8.72 23.53
C SER A 220 -0.88 -8.70 24.83
N PHE A 221 -0.95 -9.74 25.66
CA PHE A 221 -0.16 -9.90 26.88
C PHE A 221 1.00 -10.90 26.73
N GLU A 222 1.11 -11.59 25.58
CA GLU A 222 2.16 -12.58 25.31
C GLU A 222 3.27 -12.06 24.35
N GLU A 223 3.19 -10.83 23.88
CA GLU A 223 4.24 -10.12 23.13
C GLU A 223 4.92 -9.05 24.02
#